data_3e0a8ba5e3cc66ed3e77916ba008866d
#
_entry.id   3e0a8ba5e3cc66ed3e77916ba008866d
#
_cell.length_a   1.000
_cell.length_b   1.000
_cell.length_c   1.000
_cell.angle_alpha   90.00
_cell.angle_beta   90.00
_cell.angle_gamma   90.00
#
_symmetry.space_group_name_H-M   'P 1'
#
loop_
_entity.id
_entity.type
_entity.pdbx_description
1 polymer ?
#
loop_
_entity_poly.entity_id
_entity_poly.type
_entity_poly.pdbx_seq_one_letter_code
_entity_poly.pdbx_strand_id
1 'polypeptide(L)'
;MAAVVIGRNEGARLEPSLQSVHAAGLRAVYVDSGSADKSPALATKLEVPLVELDCSRPFSAGRARNEGVREILRRWPETAYVVFLDGDCTLDAAFPAAAAATLDEYANCAIVTGHLAERYPDASIYNRLCSIEWASPAGIVETMSSLGGIMTIRVSAFQSVHGFNEQAIAGEEPDLGVRLGLAGYTMIKIDRPMATHDAHMFSFRQWWIRAVRGGHALAHGYAEHREGRRELLSALFWGLALPAAILALIWPTRGFSLLLVAGYGIIGWRVYWHYLRSGRTSSDAWLVSRFNIYSRFAHMVGVLRYCANRLRGRFHIIEYK
;
A
#
# COMPACT_ATOMS: atom_id res chain seq x y z
N MET A 1 -22.23 2.99 -8.94
CA MET A 1 -20.81 2.78 -8.64
C MET A 1 -19.95 3.40 -9.74
N ALA A 2 -18.77 3.93 -9.39
CA ALA A 2 -17.79 4.48 -10.33
C ALA A 2 -16.37 4.17 -9.84
N ALA A 3 -15.36 4.34 -10.69
CA ALA A 3 -13.95 4.06 -10.36
C ALA A 3 -13.10 5.32 -10.43
N VAL A 4 -12.18 5.47 -9.48
CA VAL A 4 -11.07 6.40 -9.52
C VAL A 4 -9.81 5.61 -9.84
N VAL A 5 -9.22 5.88 -11.01
CA VAL A 5 -7.91 5.35 -11.39
C VAL A 5 -6.88 6.45 -11.18
N ILE A 6 -5.83 6.18 -10.42
CA ILE A 6 -4.76 7.14 -10.19
C ILE A 6 -3.46 6.65 -10.82
N GLY A 7 -2.63 7.57 -11.33
CA GLY A 7 -1.35 7.17 -11.90
C GLY A 7 -0.39 8.32 -12.12
N ARG A 8 0.87 7.94 -12.34
CA ARG A 8 1.95 8.82 -12.75
C ARG A 8 2.97 8.06 -13.56
N ASN A 9 3.15 8.41 -14.85
CA ASN A 9 4.07 7.75 -15.76
C ASN A 9 3.82 6.24 -15.89
N GLU A 10 2.55 5.84 -16.02
CA GLU A 10 2.18 4.42 -16.07
C GLU A 10 2.47 3.79 -17.44
N GLY A 11 2.62 4.60 -18.50
CA GLY A 11 2.96 4.13 -19.82
C GLY A 11 1.96 3.12 -20.37
N ALA A 12 2.48 1.99 -20.86
CA ALA A 12 1.65 0.92 -21.44
C ALA A 12 0.75 0.18 -20.42
N ARG A 13 0.98 0.35 -19.12
CA ARG A 13 0.17 -0.30 -18.07
C ARG A 13 -1.18 0.35 -17.85
N LEU A 14 -1.29 1.65 -18.16
CA LEU A 14 -2.52 2.41 -17.98
C LEU A 14 -3.66 1.91 -18.87
N GLU A 15 -3.37 1.53 -20.13
CA GLU A 15 -4.40 1.08 -21.06
C GLU A 15 -5.16 -0.16 -20.56
N PRO A 16 -4.50 -1.27 -20.17
CA PRO A 16 -5.20 -2.41 -19.57
C PRO A 16 -5.96 -2.06 -18.30
N SER A 17 -5.45 -1.11 -17.49
CA SER A 17 -6.12 -0.65 -16.29
C SER A 17 -7.48 -0.01 -16.61
N LEU A 18 -7.50 1.01 -17.47
CA LEU A 18 -8.72 1.72 -17.86
C LEU A 18 -9.70 0.80 -18.60
N GLN A 19 -9.20 -0.07 -19.50
CA GLN A 19 -10.03 -1.05 -20.19
C GLN A 19 -10.69 -2.04 -19.24
N SER A 20 -10.00 -2.47 -18.18
CA SER A 20 -10.57 -3.39 -17.18
C SER A 20 -11.73 -2.77 -16.40
N VAL A 21 -11.64 -1.47 -16.09
CA VAL A 21 -12.71 -0.72 -15.44
C VAL A 21 -13.93 -0.59 -16.36
N HIS A 22 -13.68 -0.31 -17.65
CA HIS A 22 -14.74 -0.27 -18.66
C HIS A 22 -15.40 -1.64 -18.84
N ALA A 23 -14.61 -2.72 -18.92
CA ALA A 23 -15.11 -4.08 -19.04
C ALA A 23 -15.95 -4.52 -17.83
N ALA A 24 -15.69 -3.95 -16.63
CA ALA A 24 -16.51 -4.13 -15.45
C ALA A 24 -17.81 -3.29 -15.44
N GLY A 25 -18.09 -2.56 -16.52
CA GLY A 25 -19.29 -1.72 -16.67
C GLY A 25 -19.27 -0.47 -15.78
N LEU A 26 -18.11 -0.03 -15.31
CA LEU A 26 -18.00 1.13 -14.43
C LEU A 26 -17.71 2.42 -15.22
N ARG A 27 -18.36 3.51 -14.79
CA ARG A 27 -17.90 4.86 -15.13
C ARG A 27 -16.57 5.12 -14.41
N ALA A 28 -15.62 5.78 -15.05
CA ALA A 28 -14.30 6.02 -14.47
C ALA A 28 -13.89 7.49 -14.57
N VAL A 29 -12.99 7.88 -13.67
CA VAL A 29 -12.18 9.10 -13.73
C VAL A 29 -10.73 8.68 -13.59
N TYR A 30 -9.86 9.15 -14.49
CA TYR A 30 -8.41 9.02 -14.34
C TYR A 30 -7.84 10.30 -13.76
N VAL A 31 -7.05 10.16 -12.69
CA VAL A 31 -6.36 11.30 -12.04
C VAL A 31 -4.86 11.18 -12.28
N ASP A 32 -4.34 12.12 -13.04
CA ASP A 32 -2.92 12.19 -13.37
C ASP A 32 -2.14 13.04 -12.38
N SER A 33 -1.06 12.49 -11.83
CA SER A 33 -0.20 13.15 -10.86
C SER A 33 1.04 13.78 -11.52
N GLY A 34 0.86 14.48 -12.65
CA GLY A 34 1.92 15.18 -13.37
C GLY A 34 2.81 14.24 -14.17
N SER A 35 2.21 13.37 -14.98
CA SER A 35 2.95 12.50 -15.91
C SER A 35 3.68 13.29 -16.98
N ALA A 36 4.89 12.83 -17.29
CA ALA A 36 5.69 13.35 -18.40
C ALA A 36 5.59 12.45 -19.66
N ASP A 37 4.90 11.34 -19.54
CA ASP A 37 4.67 10.37 -20.63
C ASP A 37 3.31 10.60 -21.34
N LYS A 38 2.87 9.60 -22.10
CA LYS A 38 1.60 9.66 -22.86
C LYS A 38 0.36 9.28 -22.04
N SER A 39 0.47 9.11 -20.72
CA SER A 39 -0.66 8.69 -19.88
C SER A 39 -1.89 9.60 -19.98
N PRO A 40 -1.77 10.96 -19.90
CA PRO A 40 -2.92 11.85 -20.09
C PRO A 40 -3.57 11.74 -21.46
N ALA A 41 -2.73 11.68 -22.51
CA ALA A 41 -3.23 11.54 -23.89
C ALA A 41 -3.96 10.21 -24.12
N LEU A 42 -3.51 9.13 -23.46
CA LEU A 42 -4.15 7.83 -23.52
C LEU A 42 -5.53 7.84 -22.85
N ALA A 43 -5.65 8.44 -21.68
CA ALA A 43 -6.94 8.58 -20.99
C ALA A 43 -7.95 9.34 -21.87
N THR A 44 -7.52 10.44 -22.50
CA THR A 44 -8.33 11.23 -23.44
C THR A 44 -8.75 10.39 -24.67
N LYS A 45 -7.83 9.60 -25.23
CA LYS A 45 -8.11 8.70 -26.39
C LYS A 45 -9.15 7.63 -26.03
N LEU A 46 -9.15 7.16 -24.81
CA LEU A 46 -10.11 6.16 -24.29
C LEU A 46 -11.40 6.81 -23.77
N GLU A 47 -11.59 8.10 -23.97
CA GLU A 47 -12.77 8.88 -23.53
C GLU A 47 -13.01 8.78 -22.03
N VAL A 48 -11.95 8.54 -21.22
CA VAL A 48 -12.02 8.55 -19.77
C VAL A 48 -11.82 9.99 -19.27
N PRO A 49 -12.75 10.54 -18.48
CA PRO A 49 -12.58 11.84 -17.84
C PRO A 49 -11.24 11.95 -17.11
N LEU A 50 -10.46 12.96 -17.50
CA LEU A 50 -9.13 13.23 -16.96
C LEU A 50 -9.17 14.37 -15.94
N VAL A 51 -8.51 14.17 -14.81
CA VAL A 51 -8.18 15.22 -13.83
C VAL A 51 -6.67 15.31 -13.73
N GLU A 52 -6.10 16.41 -14.14
CA GLU A 52 -4.68 16.70 -13.95
C GLU A 52 -4.49 17.46 -12.64
N LEU A 53 -3.67 16.90 -11.74
CA LEU A 53 -3.41 17.54 -10.44
C LEU A 53 -2.57 18.81 -10.62
N ASP A 54 -2.96 19.86 -9.91
CA ASP A 54 -2.19 21.09 -9.83
C ASP A 54 -0.78 20.85 -9.30
N CYS A 55 0.23 21.15 -10.12
CA CYS A 55 1.66 20.99 -9.83
C CYS A 55 2.20 21.99 -8.79
N SER A 56 1.44 23.03 -8.44
CA SER A 56 1.84 23.99 -7.41
C SER A 56 1.81 23.41 -5.99
N ARG A 57 1.11 22.28 -5.81
CA ARG A 57 0.99 21.55 -4.56
C ARG A 57 1.66 20.17 -4.68
N PRO A 58 2.30 19.65 -3.60
CA PRO A 58 2.88 18.32 -3.63
C PRO A 58 1.88 17.24 -4.05
N PHE A 59 2.32 16.32 -4.88
CA PHE A 59 1.51 15.16 -5.23
C PHE A 59 1.46 14.15 -4.07
N SER A 60 0.32 13.50 -3.88
CA SER A 60 0.18 12.32 -3.05
C SER A 60 -0.93 11.43 -3.62
N ALA A 61 -0.85 10.12 -3.36
CA ALA A 61 -1.90 9.20 -3.79
C ALA A 61 -3.24 9.53 -3.09
N GLY A 62 -3.19 9.93 -1.83
CA GLY A 62 -4.38 10.39 -1.09
C GLY A 62 -5.04 11.60 -1.74
N ARG A 63 -4.26 12.61 -2.17
CA ARG A 63 -4.78 13.77 -2.90
C ARG A 63 -5.39 13.35 -4.23
N ALA A 64 -4.71 12.49 -5.00
CA ALA A 64 -5.23 12.03 -6.27
C ALA A 64 -6.58 11.31 -6.11
N ARG A 65 -6.68 10.41 -5.13
CA ARG A 65 -7.94 9.69 -4.85
C ARG A 65 -9.05 10.64 -4.39
N ASN A 66 -8.76 11.64 -3.55
CA ASN A 66 -9.73 12.64 -3.13
C ASN A 66 -10.27 13.46 -4.31
N GLU A 67 -9.38 13.97 -5.18
CA GLU A 67 -9.79 14.73 -6.38
C GLU A 67 -10.63 13.85 -7.33
N GLY A 68 -10.26 12.57 -7.48
CA GLY A 68 -11.04 11.62 -8.26
C GLY A 68 -12.46 11.45 -7.71
N VAL A 69 -12.63 11.32 -6.39
CA VAL A 69 -13.96 11.23 -5.76
C VAL A 69 -14.75 12.54 -5.95
N ARG A 70 -14.12 13.70 -5.79
CA ARG A 70 -14.78 15.00 -6.03
C ARG A 70 -15.32 15.09 -7.47
N GLU A 71 -14.51 14.69 -8.45
CA GLU A 71 -14.91 14.69 -9.86
C GLU A 71 -16.01 13.67 -10.16
N ILE A 72 -15.97 12.47 -9.55
CA ILE A 72 -17.05 11.48 -9.64
C ILE A 72 -18.36 12.06 -9.13
N LEU A 73 -18.35 12.64 -7.94
CA LEU A 73 -19.58 13.19 -7.33
C LEU A 73 -20.10 14.43 -8.04
N ARG A 74 -19.19 15.21 -8.66
CA ARG A 74 -19.61 16.34 -9.53
C ARG A 74 -20.32 15.86 -10.79
N ARG A 75 -19.85 14.75 -11.42
CA ARG A 75 -20.43 14.19 -12.64
C ARG A 75 -21.63 13.29 -12.38
N TRP A 76 -21.56 12.51 -11.31
CA TRP A 76 -22.52 11.46 -10.97
C TRP A 76 -22.82 11.50 -9.48
N PRO A 77 -23.61 12.48 -9.03
CA PRO A 77 -23.88 12.72 -7.60
C PRO A 77 -24.60 11.56 -6.90
N GLU A 78 -25.24 10.68 -7.67
CA GLU A 78 -25.92 9.48 -7.17
C GLU A 78 -24.99 8.31 -6.83
N THR A 79 -23.65 8.46 -7.01
CA THR A 79 -22.67 7.39 -6.78
C THR A 79 -22.59 7.02 -5.31
N ALA A 80 -23.03 5.80 -4.97
CA ALA A 80 -22.98 5.29 -3.59
C ALA A 80 -21.64 4.63 -3.24
N TYR A 81 -20.95 4.04 -4.21
CA TYR A 81 -19.71 3.30 -4.02
C TYR A 81 -18.64 3.72 -5.04
N VAL A 82 -17.40 3.83 -4.57
CA VAL A 82 -16.23 4.13 -5.41
C VAL A 82 -15.23 2.99 -5.32
N VAL A 83 -14.74 2.54 -6.47
CA VAL A 83 -13.59 1.64 -6.59
C VAL A 83 -12.34 2.49 -6.78
N PHE A 84 -11.33 2.33 -5.92
CA PHE A 84 -9.99 2.87 -6.14
C PHE A 84 -9.13 1.82 -6.82
N LEU A 85 -8.41 2.23 -7.85
CA LEU A 85 -7.49 1.39 -8.62
C LEU A 85 -6.23 2.18 -8.98
N ASP A 86 -5.07 1.56 -8.87
CA ASP A 86 -3.83 2.16 -9.34
C ASP A 86 -3.66 1.88 -10.84
N GLY A 87 -3.04 2.79 -11.59
CA GLY A 87 -2.93 2.74 -13.06
C GLY A 87 -2.09 1.59 -13.61
N ASP A 88 -1.38 0.85 -12.75
CA ASP A 88 -0.64 -0.38 -13.06
C ASP A 88 -1.39 -1.66 -12.66
N CYS A 89 -2.66 -1.53 -12.30
CA CYS A 89 -3.52 -2.64 -11.88
C CYS A 89 -4.64 -2.89 -12.91
N THR A 90 -5.07 -4.14 -13.03
CA THR A 90 -6.26 -4.51 -13.79
C THR A 90 -7.31 -5.07 -12.86
N LEU A 91 -8.52 -4.50 -12.91
CA LEU A 91 -9.66 -4.89 -12.11
C LEU A 91 -10.25 -6.21 -12.60
N ASP A 92 -10.66 -7.09 -11.71
CA ASP A 92 -11.50 -8.24 -12.07
C ASP A 92 -12.92 -7.76 -12.36
N ALA A 93 -13.47 -8.15 -13.51
CA ALA A 93 -14.77 -7.64 -13.98
C ALA A 93 -15.95 -8.03 -13.07
N ALA A 94 -15.86 -9.13 -12.34
CA ALA A 94 -16.92 -9.60 -11.43
C ALA A 94 -16.82 -8.99 -10.03
N PHE A 95 -15.67 -8.44 -9.67
CA PHE A 95 -15.43 -7.93 -8.31
C PHE A 95 -16.35 -6.76 -7.91
N PRO A 96 -16.58 -5.73 -8.75
CA PRO A 96 -17.42 -4.59 -8.34
C PRO A 96 -18.84 -4.98 -7.93
N ALA A 97 -19.46 -5.90 -8.66
CA ALA A 97 -20.81 -6.38 -8.32
C ALA A 97 -20.82 -7.13 -6.98
N ALA A 98 -19.82 -8.01 -6.74
CA ALA A 98 -19.68 -8.72 -5.47
C ALA A 98 -19.41 -7.76 -4.30
N ALA A 99 -18.56 -6.74 -4.51
CA ALA A 99 -18.27 -5.73 -3.50
C ALA A 99 -19.49 -4.88 -3.17
N ALA A 100 -20.29 -4.49 -4.18
CA ALA A 100 -21.55 -3.76 -3.97
C ALA A 100 -22.54 -4.57 -3.14
N ALA A 101 -22.76 -5.85 -3.51
CA ALA A 101 -23.65 -6.74 -2.77
C ALA A 101 -23.23 -6.87 -1.29
N THR A 102 -21.94 -7.00 -1.01
CA THR A 102 -21.42 -7.05 0.35
C THR A 102 -21.63 -5.72 1.10
N LEU A 103 -21.42 -4.58 0.43
CA LEU A 103 -21.70 -3.28 1.03
C LEU A 103 -23.20 -3.07 1.31
N ASP A 104 -24.07 -3.57 0.43
CA ASP A 104 -25.52 -3.48 0.62
C ASP A 104 -25.99 -4.37 1.79
N GLU A 105 -25.39 -5.57 1.93
CA GLU A 105 -25.71 -6.52 3.01
C GLU A 105 -25.25 -6.02 4.39
N TYR A 106 -24.06 -5.38 4.45
CA TYR A 106 -23.47 -4.94 5.73
C TYR A 106 -23.46 -3.42 5.82
N ALA A 107 -24.46 -2.82 6.44
CA ALA A 107 -24.63 -1.36 6.51
C ALA A 107 -23.47 -0.62 7.20
N ASN A 108 -22.82 -1.26 8.17
CA ASN A 108 -21.63 -0.71 8.87
C ASN A 108 -20.31 -1.02 8.16
N CYS A 109 -20.33 -1.75 7.04
CA CYS A 109 -19.16 -1.97 6.23
C CYS A 109 -18.87 -0.72 5.38
N ALA A 110 -17.69 -0.13 5.58
CA ALA A 110 -17.22 0.99 4.78
C ALA A 110 -16.43 0.54 3.56
N ILE A 111 -15.65 -0.52 3.69
CA ILE A 111 -14.68 -0.96 2.67
C ILE A 111 -14.84 -2.45 2.41
N VAL A 112 -14.86 -2.80 1.12
CA VAL A 112 -14.72 -4.18 0.65
C VAL A 112 -13.47 -4.29 -0.19
N THR A 113 -12.64 -5.28 0.12
CA THR A 113 -11.47 -5.71 -0.66
C THR A 113 -11.62 -7.15 -1.11
N GLY A 114 -10.71 -7.62 -1.94
CA GLY A 114 -10.61 -9.01 -2.39
C GLY A 114 -9.17 -9.48 -2.48
N HIS A 115 -8.93 -10.52 -3.26
CA HIS A 115 -7.57 -11.01 -3.51
C HIS A 115 -6.87 -10.16 -4.57
N LEU A 116 -5.70 -9.65 -4.22
CA LEU A 116 -4.77 -9.00 -5.14
C LEU A 116 -3.71 -10.00 -5.56
N ALA A 117 -3.50 -10.17 -6.86
CA ALA A 117 -2.47 -11.03 -7.42
C ALA A 117 -1.36 -10.21 -8.08
N GLU A 118 -0.11 -10.65 -7.93
CA GLU A 118 0.99 -10.15 -8.77
C GLU A 118 0.88 -10.76 -10.17
N ARG A 119 0.97 -9.92 -11.20
CA ARG A 119 0.83 -10.33 -12.61
C ARG A 119 1.97 -11.25 -13.06
N TYR A 120 3.19 -10.94 -12.64
CA TYR A 120 4.40 -11.63 -13.07
C TYR A 120 5.23 -12.07 -11.87
N PRO A 121 4.72 -13.01 -11.01
CA PRO A 121 5.36 -13.36 -9.76
C PRO A 121 6.75 -13.98 -9.95
N ASP A 122 7.00 -14.62 -11.08
CA ASP A 122 8.26 -15.31 -11.37
C ASP A 122 9.24 -14.46 -12.19
N ALA A 123 8.87 -13.22 -12.57
CA ALA A 123 9.76 -12.32 -13.31
C ALA A 123 10.94 -11.83 -12.47
N SER A 124 10.81 -11.80 -11.15
CA SER A 124 11.88 -11.46 -10.22
C SER A 124 11.58 -11.97 -8.80
N ILE A 125 12.64 -12.09 -7.97
CA ILE A 125 12.47 -12.40 -6.54
C ILE A 125 11.67 -11.31 -5.80
N TYR A 126 11.66 -10.09 -6.29
CA TYR A 126 10.93 -8.96 -5.69
C TYR A 126 9.44 -9.01 -6.03
N ASN A 127 9.08 -9.37 -7.27
CA ASN A 127 7.70 -9.64 -7.65
C ASN A 127 7.16 -10.86 -6.87
N ARG A 128 8.02 -11.89 -6.69
CA ARG A 128 7.67 -13.05 -5.86
C ARG A 128 7.39 -12.66 -4.42
N LEU A 129 8.17 -11.75 -3.83
CA LEU A 129 7.90 -11.21 -2.49
C LEU A 129 6.56 -10.50 -2.44
N CYS A 130 6.23 -9.64 -3.42
CA CYS A 130 4.94 -8.98 -3.51
C CYS A 130 3.79 -9.98 -3.54
N SER A 131 3.89 -11.04 -4.36
CA SER A 131 2.85 -12.08 -4.45
C SER A 131 2.62 -12.83 -3.13
N ILE A 132 3.65 -12.95 -2.30
CA ILE A 132 3.54 -13.58 -0.97
C ILE A 132 2.95 -12.59 0.04
N GLU A 133 3.38 -11.33 0.04
CA GLU A 133 2.92 -10.28 0.94
C GLU A 133 1.43 -9.97 0.77
N TRP A 134 0.93 -9.96 -0.49
CA TRP A 134 -0.48 -9.62 -0.77
C TRP A 134 -1.45 -10.77 -0.51
N ALA A 135 -0.95 -11.98 -0.35
CA ALA A 135 -1.78 -13.12 -0.03
C ALA A 135 -2.21 -13.07 1.45
N SER A 136 -3.46 -12.72 1.67
CA SER A 136 -4.10 -12.72 3.00
C SER A 136 -5.47 -13.39 2.94
N PRO A 137 -5.95 -14.02 4.02
CA PRO A 137 -7.25 -14.70 4.04
C PRO A 137 -8.41 -13.71 3.87
N ALA A 138 -9.55 -14.21 3.40
CA ALA A 138 -10.81 -13.50 3.40
C ALA A 138 -11.43 -13.48 4.82
N GLY A 139 -12.32 -12.54 5.06
CA GLY A 139 -13.02 -12.35 6.33
C GLY A 139 -13.14 -10.90 6.75
N ILE A 140 -13.62 -10.67 7.94
CA ILE A 140 -13.61 -9.35 8.57
C ILE A 140 -12.14 -8.97 8.85
N VAL A 141 -11.73 -7.80 8.42
CA VAL A 141 -10.37 -7.31 8.64
C VAL A 141 -10.32 -6.65 9.99
N GLU A 142 -9.70 -7.33 10.97
CA GLU A 142 -9.60 -6.85 12.35
C GLU A 142 -8.73 -5.59 12.48
N THR A 143 -7.69 -5.50 11.64
CA THR A 143 -6.73 -4.39 11.68
C THR A 143 -6.96 -3.47 10.49
N MET A 144 -7.73 -2.40 10.68
CA MET A 144 -8.04 -1.42 9.63
C MET A 144 -6.79 -0.75 9.03
N SER A 145 -5.68 -0.72 9.76
CA SER A 145 -4.38 -0.24 9.27
C SER A 145 -3.69 -1.17 8.25
N SER A 146 -4.25 -2.35 7.96
CA SER A 146 -3.76 -3.24 6.91
C SER A 146 -4.32 -2.94 5.52
N LEU A 147 -5.07 -1.85 5.36
CA LEU A 147 -5.68 -1.44 4.11
C LEU A 147 -4.62 -1.12 3.05
N GLY A 148 -4.84 -1.60 1.82
CA GLY A 148 -4.04 -1.28 0.63
C GLY A 148 -4.78 -0.32 -0.31
N GLY A 149 -4.09 0.13 -1.38
CA GLY A 149 -4.58 1.16 -2.30
C GLY A 149 -5.79 0.77 -3.15
N ILE A 150 -6.00 -0.53 -3.38
CA ILE A 150 -7.11 -1.04 -4.19
C ILE A 150 -8.24 -1.48 -3.27
N MET A 151 -9.41 -0.85 -3.41
CA MET A 151 -10.57 -1.12 -2.56
C MET A 151 -11.84 -0.59 -3.19
N THR A 152 -12.99 -1.12 -2.74
CA THR A 152 -14.30 -0.48 -2.95
C THR A 152 -14.74 0.15 -1.65
N ILE A 153 -15.13 1.42 -1.69
CA ILE A 153 -15.53 2.19 -0.50
C ILE A 153 -16.94 2.75 -0.64
N ARG A 154 -17.68 2.77 0.47
CA ARG A 154 -18.94 3.49 0.61
C ARG A 154 -18.68 5.00 0.67
N VAL A 155 -19.30 5.77 -0.24
CA VAL A 155 -19.07 7.23 -0.34
C VAL A 155 -19.44 7.95 0.95
N SER A 156 -20.58 7.60 1.58
CA SER A 156 -20.99 8.24 2.84
C SER A 156 -19.99 8.02 3.97
N ALA A 157 -19.43 6.81 4.08
CA ALA A 157 -18.37 6.53 5.06
C ALA A 157 -17.08 7.29 4.74
N PHE A 158 -16.69 7.37 3.46
CA PHE A 158 -15.55 8.14 3.01
C PHE A 158 -15.67 9.62 3.37
N GLN A 159 -16.84 10.20 3.10
CA GLN A 159 -17.12 11.61 3.40
C GLN A 159 -17.18 11.88 4.91
N SER A 160 -17.71 10.95 5.72
CA SER A 160 -17.81 11.11 7.18
C SER A 160 -16.46 11.26 7.87
N VAL A 161 -15.38 10.73 7.26
CA VAL A 161 -14.01 10.85 7.77
C VAL A 161 -13.16 11.80 6.93
N HIS A 162 -13.77 12.63 6.06
CA HIS A 162 -13.12 13.64 5.20
C HIS A 162 -12.11 13.07 4.19
N GLY A 163 -12.29 11.81 3.76
CA GLY A 163 -11.45 11.17 2.75
C GLY A 163 -10.03 10.84 3.21
N PHE A 164 -9.10 10.78 2.26
CA PHE A 164 -7.68 10.53 2.56
C PHE A 164 -6.99 11.77 3.12
N ASN A 165 -5.98 11.55 3.95
CA ASN A 165 -5.05 12.59 4.36
C ASN A 165 -4.13 12.95 3.18
N GLU A 166 -4.34 14.12 2.57
CA GLU A 166 -3.57 14.58 1.40
C GLU A 166 -2.09 14.89 1.71
N GLN A 167 -1.75 15.08 2.99
CA GLN A 167 -0.39 15.38 3.43
C GLN A 167 0.42 14.13 3.76
N ALA A 168 -0.22 12.96 3.78
CA ALA A 168 0.50 11.71 4.02
C ALA A 168 1.39 11.37 2.81
N ILE A 169 2.70 11.27 3.03
CA ILE A 169 3.68 10.86 2.03
C ILE A 169 3.58 9.35 1.75
N ALA A 170 3.20 8.59 2.76
CA ALA A 170 2.96 7.16 2.73
C ALA A 170 2.10 6.77 3.93
N GLY A 171 1.27 5.73 3.77
CA GLY A 171 0.37 5.26 4.81
C GLY A 171 -0.99 5.96 4.82
N GLU A 172 -1.37 6.59 3.71
CA GLU A 172 -2.66 7.23 3.53
C GLU A 172 -3.83 6.25 3.63
N GLU A 173 -3.66 5.01 3.16
CA GLU A 173 -4.68 3.98 3.26
C GLU A 173 -4.82 3.44 4.69
N PRO A 174 -3.74 3.05 5.40
CA PRO A 174 -3.80 2.75 6.82
C PRO A 174 -4.43 3.85 7.65
N ASP A 175 -4.08 5.12 7.40
CA ASP A 175 -4.65 6.28 8.08
C ASP A 175 -6.17 6.36 7.87
N LEU A 176 -6.64 6.22 6.63
CA LEU A 176 -8.08 6.17 6.31
C LEU A 176 -8.76 5.02 7.04
N GLY A 177 -8.15 3.82 7.02
CA GLY A 177 -8.67 2.65 7.70
C GLY A 177 -8.87 2.88 9.19
N VAL A 178 -7.86 3.42 9.88
CA VAL A 178 -7.94 3.73 11.32
C VAL A 178 -9.06 4.73 11.62
N ARG A 179 -9.18 5.82 10.83
CA ARG A 179 -10.24 6.82 11.03
C ARG A 179 -11.64 6.24 10.81
N LEU A 180 -11.81 5.36 9.82
CA LEU A 180 -13.07 4.64 9.62
C LEU A 180 -13.38 3.69 10.78
N GLY A 181 -12.38 2.95 11.28
CA GLY A 181 -12.55 2.09 12.45
C GLY A 181 -12.95 2.86 13.71
N LEU A 182 -12.34 4.02 13.95
CA LEU A 182 -12.71 4.91 15.06
C LEU A 182 -14.13 5.49 14.88
N ALA A 183 -14.61 5.64 13.65
CA ALA A 183 -15.99 6.03 13.35
C ALA A 183 -17.00 4.87 13.42
N GLY A 184 -16.57 3.65 13.81
CA GLY A 184 -17.44 2.48 14.00
C GLY A 184 -17.68 1.65 12.75
N TYR A 185 -16.96 1.92 11.66
CA TYR A 185 -17.06 1.12 10.44
C TYR A 185 -16.18 -0.11 10.48
N THR A 186 -16.53 -1.10 9.66
CA THR A 186 -15.78 -2.33 9.45
C THR A 186 -15.24 -2.41 8.02
N MET A 187 -14.28 -3.30 7.80
CA MET A 187 -13.75 -3.66 6.49
C MET A 187 -13.88 -5.17 6.30
N ILE A 188 -14.34 -5.59 5.12
CA ILE A 188 -14.51 -7.00 4.76
C ILE A 188 -13.64 -7.31 3.55
N LYS A 189 -12.85 -8.37 3.65
CA LYS A 189 -12.17 -8.98 2.51
C LYS A 189 -12.98 -10.18 2.03
N ILE A 190 -13.56 -10.10 0.83
CA ILE A 190 -14.32 -11.21 0.24
C ILE A 190 -13.39 -12.21 -0.45
N ASP A 191 -13.80 -13.47 -0.48
CA ASP A 191 -13.04 -14.54 -1.15
C ASP A 191 -13.30 -14.53 -2.67
N ARG A 192 -12.85 -13.45 -3.31
CA ARG A 192 -12.96 -13.21 -4.76
C ARG A 192 -11.68 -12.55 -5.28
N PRO A 193 -11.26 -12.85 -6.53
CA PRO A 193 -10.28 -12.02 -7.21
C PRO A 193 -10.75 -10.58 -7.25
N MET A 194 -9.88 -9.63 -6.92
CA MET A 194 -10.17 -8.20 -6.96
C MET A 194 -9.46 -7.53 -8.13
N ALA A 195 -8.16 -7.72 -8.19
CA ALA A 195 -7.32 -7.12 -9.21
C ALA A 195 -6.01 -7.88 -9.37
N THR A 196 -5.35 -7.63 -10.51
CA THR A 196 -3.96 -8.05 -10.75
C THR A 196 -3.10 -6.81 -10.85
N HIS A 197 -1.98 -6.79 -10.11
CA HIS A 197 -1.04 -5.67 -10.05
C HIS A 197 0.29 -6.06 -10.73
N ASP A 198 0.86 -5.15 -11.51
CA ASP A 198 2.21 -5.28 -12.05
C ASP A 198 3.20 -4.49 -11.18
N ALA A 199 3.81 -5.15 -10.20
CA ALA A 199 4.78 -4.52 -9.31
C ALA A 199 6.01 -3.98 -10.05
N HIS A 200 6.34 -4.53 -11.20
CA HIS A 200 7.47 -4.12 -12.06
C HIS A 200 8.77 -3.87 -11.29
N MET A 201 9.08 -4.76 -10.35
CA MET A 201 10.19 -4.62 -9.43
C MET A 201 11.31 -5.60 -9.77
N PHE A 202 12.45 -5.10 -10.27
CA PHE A 202 13.55 -5.92 -10.79
C PHE A 202 14.87 -5.69 -10.05
N SER A 203 14.93 -4.77 -9.08
CA SER A 203 16.18 -4.44 -8.41
C SER A 203 16.03 -4.35 -6.90
N PHE A 204 17.10 -4.67 -6.17
CA PHE A 204 17.18 -4.46 -4.72
C PHE A 204 16.92 -3.00 -4.33
N ARG A 205 17.36 -2.04 -5.16
CA ARG A 205 17.12 -0.61 -4.91
C ARG A 205 15.64 -0.27 -4.89
N GLN A 206 14.84 -0.78 -5.85
CA GLN A 206 13.39 -0.54 -5.88
C GLN A 206 12.72 -1.14 -4.63
N TRP A 207 13.05 -2.39 -4.31
CA TRP A 207 12.55 -3.04 -3.10
C TRP A 207 12.95 -2.27 -1.82
N TRP A 208 14.22 -1.86 -1.73
CA TRP A 208 14.73 -1.09 -0.58
C TRP A 208 13.97 0.22 -0.38
N ILE A 209 13.77 0.99 -1.46
CA ILE A 209 13.04 2.27 -1.38
C ILE A 209 11.57 2.03 -0.99
N ARG A 210 10.92 0.98 -1.51
CA ARG A 210 9.57 0.56 -1.10
C ARG A 210 9.55 0.23 0.40
N ALA A 211 10.51 -0.51 0.90
CA ALA A 211 10.61 -0.84 2.32
C ALA A 211 10.91 0.39 3.20
N VAL A 212 11.75 1.33 2.75
CA VAL A 212 11.96 2.64 3.41
C VAL A 212 10.66 3.44 3.48
N ARG A 213 9.85 3.44 2.40
CA ARG A 213 8.51 4.06 2.41
C ARG A 213 7.60 3.41 3.46
N GLY A 214 7.63 2.07 3.60
CA GLY A 214 6.92 1.35 4.66
C GLY A 214 7.33 1.79 6.07
N GLY A 215 8.63 1.98 6.31
CA GLY A 215 9.13 2.50 7.59
C GLY A 215 8.68 3.94 7.89
N HIS A 216 8.59 4.78 6.86
CA HIS A 216 8.05 6.15 6.98
C HIS A 216 6.55 6.11 7.35
N ALA A 217 5.77 5.25 6.67
CA ALA A 217 4.35 5.05 6.95
C ALA A 217 4.12 4.54 8.38
N LEU A 218 4.96 3.61 8.85
CA LEU A 218 4.92 3.08 10.22
C LEU A 218 5.13 4.18 11.27
N ALA A 219 6.11 5.07 11.04
CA ALA A 219 6.36 6.20 11.94
C ALA A 219 5.21 7.21 11.93
N HIS A 220 4.61 7.46 10.76
CA HIS A 220 3.44 8.32 10.60
C HIS A 220 2.24 7.74 11.37
N GLY A 221 1.89 6.46 11.14
CA GLY A 221 0.77 5.80 11.83
C GLY A 221 0.91 5.80 13.34
N TYR A 222 2.13 5.59 13.85
CA TYR A 222 2.38 5.70 15.29
C TYR A 222 2.24 7.14 15.83
N ALA A 223 2.73 8.12 15.08
CA ALA A 223 2.66 9.52 15.50
C ALA A 223 1.22 10.04 15.56
N GLU A 224 0.39 9.69 14.57
CA GLU A 224 -0.99 10.19 14.46
C GLU A 224 -1.99 9.33 15.25
N HIS A 225 -1.84 8.01 15.25
CA HIS A 225 -2.85 7.08 15.76
C HIS A 225 -2.37 6.14 16.87
N ARG A 226 -1.07 6.17 17.22
CA ARG A 226 -0.42 5.19 18.12
C ARG A 226 -0.44 3.75 17.60
N GLU A 227 -0.76 3.57 16.32
CA GLU A 227 -0.77 2.27 15.65
C GLU A 227 0.65 1.80 15.28
N GLY A 228 0.83 0.46 15.18
CA GLY A 228 2.12 -0.12 14.75
C GLY A 228 3.25 0.03 15.78
N ARG A 229 2.96 0.21 17.08
CA ARG A 229 3.99 0.37 18.12
C ARG A 229 4.99 -0.78 18.17
N ARG A 230 4.51 -2.03 18.02
CA ARG A 230 5.38 -3.22 18.07
C ARG A 230 6.33 -3.25 16.87
N GLU A 231 5.83 -2.95 15.71
CA GLU A 231 6.56 -2.87 14.45
C GLU A 231 7.61 -1.75 14.50
N LEU A 232 7.22 -0.58 15.02
CA LEU A 232 8.13 0.55 15.23
C LEU A 232 9.26 0.20 16.20
N LEU A 233 8.93 -0.34 17.38
CA LEU A 233 9.93 -0.78 18.36
C LEU A 233 10.83 -1.88 17.79
N SER A 234 10.27 -2.79 16.98
CA SER A 234 11.04 -3.81 16.31
C SER A 234 12.01 -3.21 15.26
N ALA A 235 11.58 -2.24 14.47
CA ALA A 235 12.46 -1.54 13.54
C ALA A 235 13.57 -0.78 14.27
N LEU A 236 13.24 -0.06 15.35
CA LEU A 236 14.22 0.64 16.19
C LEU A 236 15.23 -0.31 16.84
N PHE A 237 14.77 -1.42 17.41
CA PHE A 237 15.65 -2.38 18.07
C PHE A 237 16.57 -3.09 17.07
N TRP A 238 15.98 -3.73 16.05
CA TRP A 238 16.75 -4.56 15.12
C TRP A 238 17.50 -3.73 14.05
N GLY A 239 16.95 -2.57 13.66
CA GLY A 239 17.55 -1.71 12.64
C GLY A 239 18.56 -0.69 13.18
N LEU A 240 18.53 -0.39 14.49
CA LEU A 240 19.42 0.62 15.09
C LEU A 240 20.05 0.18 16.42
N ALA A 241 19.25 -0.12 17.46
CA ALA A 241 19.79 -0.32 18.79
C ALA A 241 20.74 -1.51 18.89
N LEU A 242 20.38 -2.65 18.30
CA LEU A 242 21.21 -3.85 18.30
C LEU A 242 22.52 -3.65 17.47
N PRO A 243 22.49 -3.15 16.23
CA PRO A 243 23.71 -2.83 15.50
C PRO A 243 24.62 -1.84 16.23
N ALA A 244 24.04 -0.78 16.79
CA ALA A 244 24.80 0.21 17.55
C ALA A 244 25.44 -0.41 18.80
N ALA A 245 24.73 -1.25 19.54
CA ALA A 245 25.24 -1.97 20.70
C ALA A 245 26.38 -2.93 20.31
N ILE A 246 26.22 -3.68 19.22
CA ILE A 246 27.27 -4.57 18.70
C ILE A 246 28.55 -3.77 18.44
N LEU A 247 28.45 -2.65 17.71
CA LEU A 247 29.58 -1.81 17.35
C LEU A 247 30.25 -1.15 18.58
N ALA A 248 29.43 -0.59 19.49
CA ALA A 248 29.95 0.07 20.70
C ALA A 248 30.67 -0.92 21.63
N LEU A 249 30.20 -2.16 21.68
CA LEU A 249 30.73 -3.18 22.58
C LEU A 249 31.83 -4.05 21.94
N ILE A 250 32.16 -3.90 20.68
CA ILE A 250 33.22 -4.71 20.03
C ILE A 250 34.52 -4.66 20.83
N TRP A 251 34.96 -3.46 21.15
CA TRP A 251 36.24 -3.26 21.84
C TRP A 251 36.20 -3.68 23.32
N PRO A 252 35.21 -3.23 24.16
CA PRO A 252 35.13 -3.65 25.54
C PRO A 252 34.98 -5.15 25.73
N THR A 253 34.28 -5.82 24.81
CA THR A 253 34.00 -7.27 24.92
C THR A 253 35.03 -8.11 24.13
N ARG A 254 36.10 -7.50 23.59
CA ARG A 254 37.07 -8.18 22.75
C ARG A 254 36.43 -8.98 21.60
N GLY A 255 35.36 -8.43 21.01
CA GLY A 255 34.65 -9.02 19.88
C GLY A 255 33.46 -9.95 20.28
N PHE A 256 33.29 -10.31 21.55
CA PHE A 256 32.16 -11.18 21.92
C PHE A 256 30.78 -10.58 21.61
N SER A 257 30.65 -9.24 21.49
CA SER A 257 29.42 -8.59 21.05
C SER A 257 28.96 -9.03 19.64
N LEU A 258 29.87 -9.52 18.80
CA LEU A 258 29.51 -10.06 17.47
C LEU A 258 28.58 -11.29 17.55
N LEU A 259 28.58 -12.02 18.70
CA LEU A 259 27.64 -13.11 18.92
C LEU A 259 26.19 -12.66 18.90
N LEU A 260 25.91 -11.38 19.19
CA LEU A 260 24.57 -10.81 19.11
C LEU A 260 23.99 -10.79 17.68
N VAL A 261 24.86 -10.89 16.65
CA VAL A 261 24.44 -11.07 15.23
C VAL A 261 23.59 -12.34 15.09
N ALA A 262 23.82 -13.38 15.90
CA ALA A 262 23.00 -14.58 15.91
C ALA A 262 21.50 -14.30 16.13
N GLY A 263 21.15 -13.17 16.77
CA GLY A 263 19.78 -12.72 16.92
C GLY A 263 19.05 -12.57 15.58
N TYR A 264 19.73 -12.09 14.54
CA TYR A 264 19.13 -12.01 13.19
C TYR A 264 18.90 -13.41 12.61
N GLY A 265 19.79 -14.37 12.87
CA GLY A 265 19.59 -15.77 12.50
C GLY A 265 18.37 -16.37 13.17
N ILE A 266 18.16 -16.07 14.47
CA ILE A 266 16.98 -16.56 15.23
C ILE A 266 15.69 -15.99 14.64
N ILE A 267 15.63 -14.68 14.32
CA ILE A 267 14.45 -14.10 13.67
C ILE A 267 14.23 -14.75 12.31
N GLY A 268 15.27 -14.81 11.47
CA GLY A 268 15.17 -15.43 10.16
C GLY A 268 14.64 -16.86 10.23
N TRP A 269 15.15 -17.66 11.17
CA TRP A 269 14.69 -19.00 11.43
C TRP A 269 13.21 -19.06 11.84
N ARG A 270 12.77 -18.19 12.75
CA ARG A 270 11.35 -18.11 13.16
C ARG A 270 10.43 -17.73 11.99
N VAL A 271 10.82 -16.75 11.16
CA VAL A 271 10.07 -16.36 9.96
C VAL A 271 10.03 -17.51 8.96
N TYR A 272 11.16 -18.15 8.69
CA TYR A 272 11.22 -19.32 7.81
C TYR A 272 10.22 -20.40 8.20
N TRP A 273 10.24 -20.83 9.47
CA TRP A 273 9.33 -21.88 9.96
C TRP A 273 7.87 -21.44 9.99
N HIS A 274 7.60 -20.16 10.24
CA HIS A 274 6.24 -19.62 10.15
C HIS A 274 5.68 -19.80 8.73
N TYR A 275 6.40 -19.38 7.71
CA TYR A 275 5.95 -19.49 6.32
C TYR A 275 5.90 -20.94 5.83
N LEU A 276 6.83 -21.77 6.26
CA LEU A 276 6.80 -23.20 5.93
C LEU A 276 5.56 -23.89 6.53
N ARG A 277 5.21 -23.59 7.78
CA ARG A 277 4.00 -24.11 8.43
C ARG A 277 2.71 -23.56 7.82
N SER A 278 2.73 -22.40 7.21
CA SER A 278 1.59 -21.85 6.45
C SER A 278 1.44 -22.44 5.04
N GLY A 279 2.20 -23.49 4.70
CA GLY A 279 2.10 -24.21 3.43
C GLY A 279 2.89 -23.59 2.28
N ARG A 280 3.78 -22.60 2.55
CA ARG A 280 4.66 -22.05 1.53
C ARG A 280 5.84 -22.97 1.24
N THR A 281 6.39 -22.85 0.03
CA THR A 281 7.59 -23.61 -0.35
C THR A 281 8.80 -23.21 0.51
N SER A 282 9.79 -24.09 0.65
CA SER A 282 11.06 -23.78 1.34
C SER A 282 11.76 -22.59 0.70
N SER A 283 11.71 -22.45 -0.64
CA SER A 283 12.28 -21.32 -1.37
C SER A 283 11.62 -20.01 -0.99
N ASP A 284 10.27 -19.96 -0.96
CA ASP A 284 9.51 -18.78 -0.56
C ASP A 284 9.78 -18.41 0.91
N ALA A 285 9.80 -19.43 1.79
CA ALA A 285 10.07 -19.23 3.22
C ALA A 285 11.47 -18.62 3.45
N TRP A 286 12.49 -19.10 2.75
CA TRP A 286 13.85 -18.54 2.78
C TRP A 286 13.90 -17.13 2.19
N LEU A 287 13.19 -16.90 1.09
CA LEU A 287 13.11 -15.58 0.45
C LEU A 287 12.55 -14.55 1.44
N VAL A 288 11.38 -14.82 2.00
CA VAL A 288 10.73 -13.91 2.97
C VAL A 288 11.58 -13.72 4.21
N SER A 289 12.19 -14.78 4.73
CA SER A 289 13.06 -14.75 5.91
C SER A 289 14.21 -13.75 5.75
N ARG A 290 14.93 -13.81 4.63
CA ARG A 290 16.06 -12.90 4.34
C ARG A 290 15.57 -11.45 4.21
N PHE A 291 14.51 -11.22 3.44
CA PHE A 291 13.98 -9.89 3.22
C PHE A 291 13.29 -9.30 4.46
N ASN A 292 12.78 -10.12 5.35
CA ASN A 292 12.32 -9.67 6.67
C ASN A 292 13.46 -9.09 7.53
N ILE A 293 14.66 -9.66 7.45
CA ILE A 293 15.83 -9.10 8.14
C ILE A 293 16.23 -7.77 7.48
N TYR A 294 16.34 -7.72 6.15
CA TYR A 294 16.72 -6.50 5.43
C TYR A 294 15.71 -5.36 5.64
N SER A 295 14.43 -5.69 5.75
CA SER A 295 13.38 -4.70 5.98
C SER A 295 13.54 -3.96 7.31
N ARG A 296 14.16 -4.56 8.34
CA ARG A 296 14.41 -3.88 9.63
C ARG A 296 15.28 -2.64 9.45
N PHE A 297 16.32 -2.76 8.64
CA PHE A 297 17.21 -1.64 8.34
C PHE A 297 16.54 -0.61 7.43
N ALA A 298 15.84 -1.06 6.40
CA ALA A 298 15.10 -0.16 5.51
C ALA A 298 14.00 0.61 6.25
N HIS A 299 13.21 -0.06 7.11
CA HIS A 299 12.20 0.59 7.95
C HIS A 299 12.84 1.61 8.89
N MET A 300 13.99 1.29 9.50
CA MET A 300 14.70 2.25 10.35
C MET A 300 15.10 3.51 9.59
N VAL A 301 15.62 3.36 8.36
CA VAL A 301 15.91 4.52 7.49
C VAL A 301 14.63 5.33 7.22
N GLY A 302 13.51 4.65 6.99
CA GLY A 302 12.19 5.29 6.81
C GLY A 302 11.75 6.09 8.03
N VAL A 303 11.87 5.51 9.22
CA VAL A 303 11.57 6.18 10.51
C VAL A 303 12.43 7.43 10.68
N LEU A 304 13.74 7.33 10.43
CA LEU A 304 14.65 8.49 10.53
C LEU A 304 14.28 9.58 9.52
N ARG A 305 13.89 9.21 8.28
CA ARG A 305 13.40 10.17 7.29
C ARG A 305 12.12 10.86 7.72
N TYR A 306 11.18 10.12 8.31
CA TYR A 306 9.96 10.71 8.87
C TYR A 306 10.28 11.77 9.94
N CYS A 307 11.14 11.42 10.90
CA CYS A 307 11.56 12.35 11.95
C CYS A 307 12.26 13.59 11.36
N ALA A 308 13.17 13.41 10.40
CA ALA A 308 13.86 14.51 9.75
C ALA A 308 12.93 15.40 8.93
N ASN A 309 11.96 14.82 8.21
CA ASN A 309 10.95 15.57 7.45
C ASN A 309 10.06 16.39 8.38
N ARG A 310 9.60 15.79 9.48
CA ARG A 310 8.77 16.47 10.49
C ARG A 310 9.49 17.65 11.14
N LEU A 311 10.77 17.47 11.48
CA LEU A 311 11.58 18.54 12.07
C LEU A 311 11.86 19.69 11.09
N ARG A 312 11.94 19.41 9.78
CA ARG A 312 12.24 20.39 8.73
C ARG A 312 10.99 20.99 8.10
N GLY A 313 9.79 20.54 8.44
CA GLY A 313 8.54 20.94 7.79
C GLY A 313 8.50 20.60 6.29
N ARG A 314 9.25 19.58 5.85
CA ARG A 314 9.35 19.20 4.44
C ARG A 314 8.58 17.92 4.18
N PHE A 315 7.80 17.92 3.09
CA PHE A 315 7.05 16.77 2.62
C PHE A 315 7.52 16.42 1.20
N HIS A 316 8.42 15.44 1.08
CA HIS A 316 8.88 14.92 -0.21
C HIS A 316 8.40 13.50 -0.38
N ILE A 317 7.73 13.21 -1.49
CA ILE A 317 7.30 11.86 -1.85
C ILE A 317 8.53 10.95 -2.02
N ILE A 318 8.41 9.72 -1.53
CA ILE A 318 9.42 8.68 -1.71
C ILE A 318 8.98 7.82 -2.90
N GLU A 319 9.46 8.14 -4.09
CA GLU A 319 9.18 7.37 -5.31
C GLU A 319 10.13 6.18 -5.41
N TYR A 320 9.62 5.01 -5.81
CA TYR A 320 10.39 3.77 -5.97
C TYR A 320 10.28 3.16 -7.38
N LYS A 321 9.44 3.74 -8.25
CA LYS A 321 9.28 3.36 -9.66
C LYS A 321 10.06 4.30 -10.57
#